data_55bc1cf96d032d9b3a142a7a6ff71f1c
#
_entry.id   55bc1cf96d032d9b3a142a7a6ff71f1c
#
_cell.length_a   1.000
_cell.length_b   1.000
_cell.length_c   1.000
_cell.angle_alpha   90.00
_cell.angle_beta   90.00
_cell.angle_gamma   90.00
#
_symmetry.space_group_name_H-M   'P 1'
#
loop_
_entity.id
_entity.type
_entity.pdbx_description
1 polymer ?
#
loop_
_entity_poly.entity_id
_entity_poly.type
_entity_poly.pdbx_seq_one_letter_code
_entity_poly.pdbx_strand_id
1 'polypeptide(L)'
;SVKLENARILITNDDGYSADGIEILTDIAKEFSDDVWVVAPEHEKSGASHALSFQNALNLKEQADKLYSIDGTPSDCIAIGISHVLKDKRPDLILSGINSGCNVGEDVTYSGTIAAAMEGLIRRIPSIAISQNYEAGKKNLISWDSSKHFLKGILTDITNVGWDSNVFMNINFPYCQSDKVKSIQITTQGNRDTDDLIINEVENNLF
;
A
#
# COMPACT_ATOMS: atom_id res chain seq x y z
N SER A 1 1.36 -18.02 8.84
CA SER A 1 0.80 -16.99 9.74
C SER A 1 1.91 -16.06 10.20
N VAL A 2 1.61 -14.79 10.36
CA VAL A 2 2.50 -13.76 10.90
C VAL A 2 2.03 -13.42 12.31
N LYS A 3 2.93 -13.47 13.29
CA LYS A 3 2.61 -12.97 14.63
C LYS A 3 2.82 -11.47 14.64
N LEU A 4 1.74 -10.70 14.76
CA LEU A 4 1.81 -9.23 14.75
C LEU A 4 2.49 -8.67 16.01
N GLU A 5 2.30 -9.32 17.16
CA GLU A 5 2.95 -8.92 18.40
C GLU A 5 4.48 -9.00 18.26
N ASN A 6 5.14 -7.87 18.45
CA ASN A 6 6.59 -7.69 18.26
C ASN A 6 7.12 -7.97 16.85
N ALA A 7 6.26 -8.00 15.83
CA ALA A 7 6.68 -8.12 14.44
C ALA A 7 7.45 -6.87 13.99
N ARG A 8 8.51 -7.04 13.19
CA ARG A 8 9.09 -5.93 12.45
C ARG A 8 8.21 -5.67 11.22
N ILE A 9 7.57 -4.51 11.18
CA ILE A 9 6.65 -4.12 10.11
C ILE A 9 7.29 -3.01 9.28
N LEU A 10 7.39 -3.23 7.97
CA LEU A 10 7.81 -2.22 7.01
C LEU A 10 6.59 -1.66 6.29
N ILE A 11 6.42 -0.34 6.33
CA ILE A 11 5.32 0.37 5.71
C ILE A 11 5.82 1.24 4.56
N THR A 12 5.07 1.25 3.47
CA THR A 12 5.25 2.15 2.33
C THR A 12 3.90 2.56 1.74
N ASN A 13 3.91 3.43 0.74
CA ASN A 13 2.75 3.84 -0.07
C ASN A 13 3.19 4.39 -1.42
N ASP A 14 2.28 4.92 -2.22
CA ASP A 14 2.55 5.70 -3.43
C ASP A 14 2.06 7.16 -3.34
N ASP A 15 1.29 7.52 -2.32
CA ASP A 15 0.84 8.89 -2.06
C ASP A 15 1.93 9.78 -1.42
N GLY A 16 3.03 9.19 -0.93
CA GLY A 16 4.13 9.89 -0.27
C GLY A 16 4.18 9.71 1.25
N TYR A 17 5.38 9.90 1.85
CA TYR A 17 5.64 9.61 3.27
C TYR A 17 4.83 10.47 4.26
N SER A 18 4.31 11.62 3.84
CA SER A 18 3.53 12.56 4.66
C SER A 18 2.03 12.53 4.37
N ALA A 19 1.54 11.55 3.59
CA ALA A 19 0.13 11.43 3.28
C ALA A 19 -0.69 10.89 4.48
N ASP A 20 -1.95 11.30 4.60
CA ASP A 20 -2.84 10.89 5.69
C ASP A 20 -2.97 9.36 5.80
N GLY A 21 -3.05 8.67 4.65
CA GLY A 21 -3.24 7.22 4.61
C GLY A 21 -2.08 6.43 5.25
N ILE A 22 -0.84 6.84 5.03
CA ILE A 22 0.32 6.16 5.62
C ILE A 22 0.47 6.48 7.11
N GLU A 23 0.08 7.68 7.53
CA GLU A 23 0.03 8.05 8.95
C GLU A 23 -0.97 7.16 9.70
N ILE A 24 -2.20 7.05 9.18
CA ILE A 24 -3.24 6.16 9.74
C ILE A 24 -2.76 4.71 9.81
N LEU A 25 -2.14 4.21 8.75
CA LEU A 25 -1.63 2.84 8.70
C LEU A 25 -0.52 2.61 9.73
N THR A 26 0.37 3.59 9.89
CA THR A 26 1.46 3.55 10.85
C THR A 26 0.93 3.52 12.28
N ASP A 27 -0.08 4.33 12.60
CA ASP A 27 -0.71 4.34 13.92
C ASP A 27 -1.38 3.00 14.24
N ILE A 28 -2.10 2.42 13.27
CA ILE A 28 -2.71 1.10 13.45
C ILE A 28 -1.63 0.00 13.63
N ALA A 29 -0.55 0.05 12.87
CA ALA A 29 0.55 -0.92 13.00
C ALA A 29 1.24 -0.83 14.36
N LYS A 30 1.41 0.37 14.90
CA LYS A 30 1.99 0.60 16.25
C LYS A 30 1.12 0.05 17.39
N GLU A 31 -0.15 -0.23 17.17
CA GLU A 31 -0.98 -0.92 18.16
C GLU A 31 -0.62 -2.41 18.31
N PHE A 32 0.14 -2.98 17.36
CA PHE A 32 0.59 -4.37 17.38
C PHE A 32 2.06 -4.51 17.79
N SER A 33 2.91 -3.57 17.39
CA SER A 33 4.35 -3.65 17.58
C SER A 33 5.00 -2.27 17.68
N ASP A 34 6.05 -2.17 18.49
CA ASP A 34 6.92 -0.99 18.56
C ASP A 34 8.01 -0.99 17.45
N ASP A 35 8.15 -2.10 16.70
CA ASP A 35 9.16 -2.24 15.63
C ASP A 35 8.55 -1.96 14.25
N VAL A 36 7.96 -0.75 14.11
CA VAL A 36 7.32 -0.26 12.89
C VAL A 36 8.22 0.76 12.20
N TRP A 37 8.49 0.52 10.92
CA TRP A 37 9.37 1.32 10.08
C TRP A 37 8.63 1.81 8.85
N VAL A 38 8.82 3.07 8.50
CA VAL A 38 8.26 3.67 7.29
C VAL A 38 9.39 4.01 6.34
N VAL A 39 9.32 3.50 5.12
CA VAL A 39 10.18 3.88 4.00
C VAL A 39 9.26 4.13 2.80
N ALA A 40 9.05 5.37 2.44
CA ALA A 40 8.04 5.77 1.46
C ALA A 40 8.56 6.83 0.47
N PRO A 41 7.91 7.02 -0.68
CA PRO A 41 8.29 8.05 -1.62
C PRO A 41 8.27 9.46 -1.00
N GLU A 42 9.21 10.32 -1.42
CA GLU A 42 9.24 11.72 -0.99
C GLU A 42 8.01 12.49 -1.46
N HIS A 43 7.50 12.15 -2.65
CA HIS A 43 6.32 12.75 -3.28
C HIS A 43 5.41 11.68 -3.87
N GLU A 44 4.16 12.06 -4.17
CA GLU A 44 3.20 11.18 -4.85
C GLU A 44 3.79 10.56 -6.13
N LYS A 45 3.65 9.26 -6.28
CA LYS A 45 4.13 8.42 -7.40
C LYS A 45 3.00 7.62 -8.04
N SER A 46 1.80 8.18 -8.08
CA SER A 46 0.63 7.55 -8.70
C SER A 46 0.92 7.13 -10.14
N GLY A 47 0.54 5.91 -10.51
CA GLY A 47 0.75 5.35 -11.85
C GLY A 47 2.18 4.90 -12.14
N ALA A 48 3.09 4.86 -11.15
CA ALA A 48 4.45 4.38 -11.35
C ALA A 48 4.56 2.89 -11.69
N SER A 49 3.48 2.13 -11.50
CA SER A 49 3.47 0.68 -11.69
C SER A 49 4.60 -0.02 -10.92
N HIS A 50 4.96 -1.25 -11.28
CA HIS A 50 6.08 -1.98 -10.69
C HIS A 50 7.41 -1.60 -11.37
N ALA A 51 7.81 -0.32 -11.23
CA ALA A 51 9.06 0.18 -11.76
C ALA A 51 10.14 0.24 -10.66
N LEU A 52 11.33 -0.27 -10.95
CA LEU A 52 12.53 -0.11 -10.14
C LEU A 52 13.51 0.83 -10.85
N SER A 53 14.11 1.75 -10.11
CA SER A 53 15.06 2.75 -10.64
C SER A 53 16.48 2.18 -10.70
N PHE A 54 16.73 1.26 -11.64
CA PHE A 54 18.04 0.57 -11.74
C PHE A 54 19.20 1.46 -12.22
N GLN A 55 18.91 2.58 -12.87
CA GLN A 55 19.93 3.39 -13.53
C GLN A 55 20.20 4.73 -12.84
N ASN A 56 19.42 5.10 -11.86
CA ASN A 56 19.52 6.38 -11.19
C ASN A 56 19.92 6.22 -9.73
N ALA A 57 20.78 7.09 -9.24
CA ALA A 57 21.01 7.20 -7.81
C ALA A 57 19.74 7.72 -7.13
N LEU A 58 19.38 7.12 -5.99
CA LEU A 58 18.23 7.51 -5.20
C LEU A 58 18.69 8.16 -3.88
N ASN A 59 18.02 9.23 -3.47
CA ASN A 59 18.29 9.89 -2.21
C ASN A 59 17.41 9.30 -1.11
N LEU A 60 18.05 8.71 -0.11
CA LEU A 60 17.40 8.27 1.13
C LEU A 60 17.56 9.38 2.16
N LYS A 61 16.47 9.83 2.76
CA LYS A 61 16.46 10.84 3.82
C LYS A 61 15.78 10.29 5.06
N GLU A 62 16.43 10.39 6.21
CA GLU A 62 15.79 10.17 7.50
C GLU A 62 14.97 11.41 7.87
N GLN A 63 13.67 11.26 8.01
CA GLN A 63 12.74 12.33 8.34
C GLN A 63 12.48 12.40 9.85
N ALA A 64 12.46 11.23 10.51
CA ALA A 64 12.33 11.05 11.95
C ALA A 64 12.79 9.64 12.34
N ASP A 65 12.75 9.30 13.62
CA ASP A 65 13.04 7.95 14.07
C ASP A 65 12.15 6.94 13.36
N LYS A 66 12.77 5.94 12.72
CA LYS A 66 12.10 4.89 11.91
C LYS A 66 11.23 5.42 10.75
N LEU A 67 11.42 6.66 10.30
CA LEU A 67 10.71 7.28 9.18
C LEU A 67 11.69 7.80 8.13
N TYR A 68 11.64 7.21 6.94
CA TYR A 68 12.54 7.54 5.82
C TYR A 68 11.74 7.88 4.57
N SER A 69 12.26 8.80 3.78
CA SER A 69 11.74 9.09 2.43
C SER A 69 12.79 8.80 1.36
N ILE A 70 12.31 8.44 0.16
CA ILE A 70 13.14 8.18 -1.02
C ILE A 70 12.54 8.91 -2.20
N ASP A 71 13.38 9.51 -3.05
CA ASP A 71 12.94 10.13 -4.32
C ASP A 71 12.66 9.10 -5.44
N GLY A 72 12.28 7.89 -5.05
CA GLY A 72 11.99 6.74 -5.89
C GLY A 72 10.53 6.29 -5.88
N THR A 73 10.31 5.11 -6.46
CA THR A 73 9.01 4.43 -6.50
C THR A 73 8.73 3.68 -5.20
N PRO A 74 7.47 3.23 -4.94
CA PRO A 74 7.16 2.36 -3.82
C PRO A 74 7.96 1.05 -3.83
N SER A 75 8.24 0.48 -5.01
CA SER A 75 9.10 -0.70 -5.16
C SER A 75 10.55 -0.41 -4.75
N ASP A 76 11.09 0.76 -5.11
CA ASP A 76 12.42 1.21 -4.65
C ASP A 76 12.45 1.34 -3.12
N CYS A 77 11.38 1.87 -2.52
CA CYS A 77 11.25 2.01 -1.07
C CYS A 77 11.32 0.66 -0.36
N ILE A 78 10.65 -0.36 -0.87
CA ILE A 78 10.75 -1.72 -0.33
C ILE A 78 12.16 -2.29 -0.53
N ALA A 79 12.74 -2.15 -1.72
CA ALA A 79 14.06 -2.67 -2.03
C ALA A 79 15.15 -2.07 -1.11
N ILE A 80 15.17 -0.74 -0.97
CA ILE A 80 16.14 -0.02 -0.13
C ILE A 80 15.82 -0.21 1.36
N GLY A 81 14.52 -0.20 1.72
CA GLY A 81 14.07 -0.47 3.08
C GLY A 81 14.63 -1.79 3.61
N ILE A 82 14.50 -2.86 2.85
CA ILE A 82 14.99 -4.18 3.25
C ILE A 82 16.52 -4.29 3.20
N SER A 83 17.13 -3.79 2.12
CA SER A 83 18.57 -4.03 1.89
C SER A 83 19.51 -3.08 2.64
N HIS A 84 19.01 -1.91 3.01
CA HIS A 84 19.83 -0.86 3.64
C HIS A 84 19.29 -0.43 5.01
N VAL A 85 18.04 0.02 5.10
CA VAL A 85 17.48 0.54 6.36
C VAL A 85 17.31 -0.58 7.39
N LEU A 86 16.80 -1.74 6.99
CA LEU A 86 16.53 -2.91 7.84
C LEU A 86 17.53 -4.05 7.60
N LYS A 87 18.78 -3.72 7.25
CA LYS A 87 19.81 -4.72 6.93
C LYS A 87 20.16 -5.67 8.08
N ASP A 88 19.91 -5.26 9.31
CA ASP A 88 20.19 -6.04 10.54
C ASP A 88 19.17 -7.16 10.77
N LYS A 89 17.89 -6.91 10.48
CA LYS A 89 16.80 -7.88 10.60
C LYS A 89 15.73 -7.58 9.54
N ARG A 90 15.37 -8.57 8.75
CA ARG A 90 14.31 -8.44 7.74
C ARG A 90 12.96 -8.18 8.39
N PRO A 91 12.05 -7.46 7.70
CA PRO A 91 10.68 -7.32 8.19
C PRO A 91 9.93 -8.67 8.16
N ASP A 92 9.04 -8.85 9.13
CA ASP A 92 8.14 -9.99 9.23
C ASP A 92 6.88 -9.78 8.38
N LEU A 93 6.53 -8.52 8.11
CA LEU A 93 5.35 -8.09 7.34
C LEU A 93 5.64 -6.79 6.60
N ILE A 94 5.12 -6.69 5.38
CA ILE A 94 5.07 -5.43 4.61
C ILE A 94 3.63 -4.99 4.48
N LEU A 95 3.37 -3.72 4.79
CA LEU A 95 2.09 -3.06 4.57
C LEU A 95 2.28 -1.91 3.58
N SER A 96 1.49 -1.91 2.51
CA SER A 96 1.51 -0.86 1.50
C SER A 96 0.18 -0.12 1.47
N GLY A 97 0.17 1.15 1.84
CA GLY A 97 -1.03 1.99 1.87
C GLY A 97 -1.03 2.98 3.04
N ILE A 98 -2.19 3.49 3.47
CA ILE A 98 -3.50 3.25 2.84
C ILE A 98 -3.63 4.16 1.61
N ASN A 99 -3.80 3.58 0.42
CA ASN A 99 -3.92 4.33 -0.82
C ASN A 99 -5.22 5.14 -0.87
N SER A 100 -5.15 6.36 -1.38
CA SER A 100 -6.32 7.18 -1.72
C SER A 100 -6.89 6.75 -3.07
N GLY A 101 -7.83 5.81 -3.06
CA GLY A 101 -8.45 5.19 -4.23
C GLY A 101 -8.38 3.68 -4.17
N CYS A 102 -9.39 3.00 -4.71
CA CYS A 102 -9.40 1.54 -4.75
C CYS A 102 -8.42 0.99 -5.79
N ASN A 103 -7.95 -0.24 -5.56
CA ASN A 103 -7.13 -1.02 -6.47
C ASN A 103 -7.83 -2.35 -6.74
N VAL A 104 -8.70 -2.38 -7.75
CA VAL A 104 -9.53 -3.53 -8.13
C VAL A 104 -9.45 -3.79 -9.64
N GLY A 105 -9.64 -5.04 -10.05
CA GLY A 105 -9.54 -5.41 -11.47
C GLY A 105 -8.20 -5.01 -12.07
N GLU A 106 -8.22 -4.30 -13.20
CA GLU A 106 -7.03 -3.86 -13.95
C GLU A 106 -6.21 -2.81 -13.22
N ASP A 107 -6.79 -2.05 -12.26
CA ASP A 107 -6.05 -1.06 -11.45
C ASP A 107 -4.85 -1.70 -10.74
N VAL A 108 -4.97 -2.98 -10.38
CA VAL A 108 -3.91 -3.77 -9.75
C VAL A 108 -2.61 -3.74 -10.57
N THR A 109 -2.70 -3.73 -11.90
CA THR A 109 -1.55 -3.74 -12.80
C THR A 109 -0.77 -2.42 -12.79
N TYR A 110 -1.46 -1.30 -12.54
CA TYR A 110 -0.88 0.05 -12.64
C TYR A 110 -0.56 0.67 -11.28
N SER A 111 -1.01 0.06 -10.19
CA SER A 111 -0.92 0.60 -8.84
C SER A 111 0.48 0.49 -8.24
N GLY A 112 1.02 1.60 -7.77
CA GLY A 112 2.25 1.64 -6.97
C GLY A 112 2.09 0.97 -5.61
N THR A 113 0.91 1.09 -4.99
CA THR A 113 0.55 0.41 -3.73
C THR A 113 0.63 -1.11 -3.88
N ILE A 114 0.06 -1.64 -4.97
CA ILE A 114 0.12 -3.08 -5.31
C ILE A 114 1.55 -3.49 -5.64
N ALA A 115 2.27 -2.68 -6.41
CA ALA A 115 3.64 -2.96 -6.81
C ALA A 115 4.58 -3.14 -5.61
N ALA A 116 4.42 -2.34 -4.56
CA ALA A 116 5.19 -2.51 -3.32
C ALA A 116 4.89 -3.83 -2.62
N ALA A 117 3.62 -4.25 -2.55
CA ALA A 117 3.25 -5.55 -1.99
C ALA A 117 3.80 -6.71 -2.84
N MET A 118 3.80 -6.55 -4.17
CA MET A 118 4.40 -7.52 -5.10
C MET A 118 5.92 -7.60 -4.91
N GLU A 119 6.61 -6.48 -4.71
CA GLU A 119 8.05 -6.46 -4.42
C GLU A 119 8.37 -7.20 -3.12
N GLY A 120 7.52 -7.06 -2.10
CA GLY A 120 7.60 -7.83 -0.87
C GLY A 120 7.43 -9.33 -1.09
N LEU A 121 6.44 -9.73 -1.90
CA LEU A 121 6.20 -11.12 -2.28
C LEU A 121 7.41 -11.72 -3.01
N ILE A 122 7.98 -11.01 -4.00
CA ILE A 122 9.20 -11.43 -4.72
C ILE A 122 10.34 -11.69 -3.72
N ARG A 123 10.43 -10.92 -2.66
CA ARG A 123 11.41 -11.08 -1.59
C ARG A 123 11.00 -12.09 -0.52
N ARG A 124 9.89 -12.80 -0.73
CA ARG A 124 9.35 -13.83 0.20
C ARG A 124 9.02 -13.28 1.59
N ILE A 125 8.47 -12.08 1.63
CA ILE A 125 7.96 -11.46 2.85
C ILE A 125 6.44 -11.34 2.71
N PRO A 126 5.66 -11.80 3.70
CA PRO A 126 4.22 -11.57 3.73
C PRO A 126 3.89 -10.10 3.50
N SER A 127 2.99 -9.82 2.56
CA SER A 127 2.72 -8.45 2.12
C SER A 127 1.23 -8.21 1.94
N ILE A 128 0.78 -7.01 2.31
CA ILE A 128 -0.62 -6.60 2.22
C ILE A 128 -0.67 -5.20 1.60
N ALA A 129 -1.42 -5.07 0.50
CA ALA A 129 -1.80 -3.78 -0.08
C ALA A 129 -3.15 -3.33 0.49
N ILE A 130 -3.31 -2.05 0.79
CA ILE A 130 -4.47 -1.51 1.47
C ILE A 130 -4.91 -0.22 0.80
N SER A 131 -6.19 -0.11 0.47
CA SER A 131 -6.76 1.01 -0.27
C SER A 131 -8.11 1.43 0.31
N GLN A 132 -8.37 2.74 0.34
CA GLN A 132 -9.64 3.34 0.73
C GLN A 132 -10.26 4.03 -0.47
N ASN A 133 -11.46 3.59 -0.88
CA ASN A 133 -12.20 4.24 -1.95
C ASN A 133 -12.79 5.58 -1.50
N TYR A 134 -13.02 6.47 -2.45
CA TYR A 134 -13.66 7.78 -2.25
C TYR A 134 -14.69 8.04 -3.36
N GLU A 135 -15.56 9.03 -3.14
CA GLU A 135 -16.54 9.45 -4.14
C GLU A 135 -15.85 10.06 -5.37
N ALA A 136 -16.29 9.64 -6.56
CA ALA A 136 -15.70 10.10 -7.82
C ALA A 136 -15.60 11.63 -7.88
N GLY A 137 -14.40 12.13 -8.22
CA GLY A 137 -14.10 13.56 -8.27
C GLY A 137 -13.86 14.24 -6.92
N LYS A 138 -13.91 13.51 -5.80
CA LYS A 138 -13.76 14.07 -4.45
C LYS A 138 -12.59 13.45 -3.66
N LYS A 139 -11.45 13.19 -4.33
CA LYS A 139 -10.25 12.63 -3.68
C LYS A 139 -9.83 13.42 -2.42
N ASN A 140 -9.90 14.74 -2.47
CA ASN A 140 -9.56 15.64 -1.36
C ASN A 140 -10.58 15.65 -0.21
N LEU A 141 -11.72 14.97 -0.36
CA LEU A 141 -12.74 14.80 0.68
C LEU A 141 -12.85 13.33 1.13
N ILE A 142 -11.81 12.54 0.92
CA ILE A 142 -11.78 11.12 1.30
C ILE A 142 -12.09 10.95 2.79
N SER A 143 -12.98 9.99 3.10
CA SER A 143 -13.25 9.56 4.46
C SER A 143 -12.48 8.28 4.75
N TRP A 144 -11.70 8.31 5.81
CA TRP A 144 -10.94 7.18 6.32
C TRP A 144 -11.70 6.35 7.37
N ASP A 145 -13.00 6.61 7.55
CA ASP A 145 -13.79 6.02 8.63
C ASP A 145 -13.83 4.49 8.57
N SER A 146 -14.14 3.91 7.39
CA SER A 146 -14.22 2.46 7.27
C SER A 146 -12.86 1.78 7.46
N SER A 147 -11.77 2.33 6.91
CA SER A 147 -10.44 1.77 7.12
C SER A 147 -9.98 1.90 8.58
N LYS A 148 -10.16 3.05 9.23
CA LYS A 148 -9.82 3.23 10.64
C LYS A 148 -10.59 2.27 11.55
N HIS A 149 -11.86 2.01 11.23
CA HIS A 149 -12.71 1.14 12.06
C HIS A 149 -12.35 -0.34 11.93
N PHE A 150 -12.12 -0.82 10.70
CA PHE A 150 -12.03 -2.26 10.44
C PHE A 150 -10.62 -2.80 10.26
N LEU A 151 -9.64 -1.98 9.85
CA LEU A 151 -8.34 -2.48 9.40
C LEU A 151 -7.61 -3.28 10.49
N LYS A 152 -7.63 -2.83 11.75
CA LYS A 152 -6.99 -3.54 12.85
C LYS A 152 -7.53 -4.97 13.00
N GLY A 153 -8.86 -5.13 13.00
CA GLY A 153 -9.51 -6.45 13.09
C GLY A 153 -9.15 -7.33 11.90
N ILE A 154 -9.23 -6.78 10.69
CA ILE A 154 -8.88 -7.51 9.46
C ILE A 154 -7.42 -7.99 9.48
N LEU A 155 -6.48 -7.12 9.84
CA LEU A 155 -5.06 -7.51 9.95
C LEU A 155 -4.87 -8.63 10.97
N THR A 156 -5.55 -8.55 12.11
CA THR A 156 -5.52 -9.60 13.14
C THR A 156 -6.01 -10.92 12.58
N ASP A 157 -7.18 -10.93 11.93
CA ASP A 157 -7.80 -12.14 11.43
C ASP A 157 -6.99 -12.81 10.34
N ILE A 158 -6.57 -12.04 9.29
CA ILE A 158 -5.84 -12.62 8.16
C ILE A 158 -4.43 -13.07 8.54
N THR A 159 -3.74 -12.39 9.46
CA THR A 159 -2.40 -12.81 9.91
C THR A 159 -2.46 -14.05 10.81
N ASN A 160 -3.50 -14.21 11.62
CA ASN A 160 -3.73 -15.40 12.42
C ASN A 160 -4.03 -16.64 11.55
N VAL A 161 -4.91 -16.48 10.56
CA VAL A 161 -5.22 -17.56 9.60
C VAL A 161 -4.03 -17.83 8.69
N GLY A 162 -3.37 -16.78 8.21
CA GLY A 162 -2.31 -16.83 7.21
C GLY A 162 -2.88 -17.02 5.80
N TRP A 163 -2.00 -16.90 4.81
CA TRP A 163 -2.30 -17.09 3.39
C TRP A 163 -1.14 -17.79 2.68
N ASP A 164 -1.34 -18.21 1.44
CA ASP A 164 -0.32 -18.88 0.64
C ASP A 164 0.90 -17.96 0.44
N SER A 165 2.09 -18.52 0.58
CA SER A 165 3.36 -17.79 0.45
C SER A 165 3.64 -17.24 -0.96
N ASN A 166 2.85 -17.66 -1.96
CA ASN A 166 2.97 -17.22 -3.35
C ASN A 166 1.97 -16.11 -3.72
N VAL A 167 1.21 -15.60 -2.74
CA VAL A 167 0.28 -14.50 -2.95
C VAL A 167 0.53 -13.39 -1.93
N PHE A 168 0.14 -12.18 -2.27
CA PHE A 168 -0.04 -11.08 -1.33
C PHE A 168 -1.54 -10.79 -1.17
N MET A 169 -1.91 -10.16 -0.06
CA MET A 169 -3.29 -9.76 0.19
C MET A 169 -3.55 -8.34 -0.33
N ASN A 170 -4.74 -8.11 -0.88
CA ASN A 170 -5.18 -6.79 -1.33
C ASN A 170 -6.50 -6.44 -0.65
N ILE A 171 -6.52 -5.42 0.19
CA ILE A 171 -7.68 -4.98 0.96
C ILE A 171 -8.20 -3.68 0.35
N ASN A 172 -9.49 -3.63 0.03
CA ASN A 172 -10.16 -2.43 -0.47
C ASN A 172 -11.33 -2.08 0.43
N PHE A 173 -11.32 -0.88 0.99
CA PHE A 173 -12.41 -0.33 1.80
C PHE A 173 -13.38 0.45 0.93
N PRO A 174 -14.70 0.27 1.12
CA PRO A 174 -15.71 0.96 0.34
C PRO A 174 -15.81 2.45 0.73
N TYR A 175 -16.32 3.26 -0.20
CA TYR A 175 -16.72 4.63 0.07
C TYR A 175 -18.04 4.67 0.84
N CYS A 176 -17.98 4.49 2.14
CA CYS A 176 -19.11 4.68 3.07
C CYS A 176 -18.60 4.80 4.51
N GLN A 177 -19.47 5.26 5.39
CA GLN A 177 -19.20 5.23 6.83
C GLN A 177 -19.17 3.79 7.34
N SER A 178 -18.45 3.53 8.41
CA SER A 178 -18.26 2.19 8.97
C SER A 178 -19.56 1.49 9.35
N ASP A 179 -20.57 2.23 9.83
CA ASP A 179 -21.90 1.73 10.17
C ASP A 179 -22.72 1.28 8.94
N LYS A 180 -22.29 1.60 7.72
CA LYS A 180 -22.91 1.21 6.45
C LYS A 180 -22.21 0.05 5.76
N VAL A 181 -21.05 -0.38 6.25
CA VAL A 181 -20.37 -1.56 5.73
C VAL A 181 -21.19 -2.80 6.03
N LYS A 182 -21.59 -3.54 4.98
CA LYS A 182 -22.50 -4.68 5.11
C LYS A 182 -21.79 -5.98 5.49
N SER A 183 -20.59 -6.20 4.97
CA SER A 183 -19.83 -7.43 5.21
C SER A 183 -18.36 -7.26 4.78
N ILE A 184 -17.52 -8.14 5.28
CA ILE A 184 -16.15 -8.36 4.79
C ILE A 184 -16.19 -9.63 3.94
N GLN A 185 -15.65 -9.59 2.73
CA GLN A 185 -15.65 -10.72 1.81
C GLN A 185 -14.25 -11.01 1.31
N ILE A 186 -13.92 -12.30 1.21
CA ILE A 186 -12.71 -12.77 0.54
C ILE A 186 -13.07 -12.98 -0.92
N THR A 187 -12.30 -12.37 -1.81
CA THR A 187 -12.52 -12.40 -3.26
C THR A 187 -11.23 -12.78 -3.99
N THR A 188 -11.34 -13.04 -5.27
CA THR A 188 -10.20 -13.12 -6.19
C THR A 188 -10.21 -11.90 -7.09
N GLN A 189 -9.04 -11.55 -7.63
CA GLN A 189 -8.96 -10.48 -8.63
C GLN A 189 -9.84 -10.83 -9.83
N GLY A 190 -10.74 -9.91 -10.18
CA GLY A 190 -11.57 -9.99 -11.38
C GLY A 190 -11.04 -9.07 -12.49
N ASN A 191 -11.73 -9.12 -13.63
CA ASN A 191 -11.55 -8.17 -14.72
C ASN A 191 -12.83 -7.33 -14.83
N ARG A 192 -12.72 -6.13 -15.39
CA ARG A 192 -13.87 -5.33 -15.78
C ARG A 192 -14.46 -5.88 -17.10
N ASP A 193 -15.76 -5.83 -17.22
CA ASP A 193 -16.45 -6.33 -18.43
C ASP A 193 -16.40 -5.33 -19.60
N THR A 194 -15.91 -4.12 -19.38
CA THR A 194 -15.87 -3.03 -20.38
C THR A 194 -14.51 -2.33 -20.36
N ASP A 195 -14.10 -1.86 -21.53
CA ASP A 195 -12.97 -0.95 -21.67
C ASP A 195 -13.38 0.43 -21.13
N ASP A 196 -13.14 0.64 -19.85
CA ASP A 196 -13.42 1.92 -19.17
C ASP A 196 -12.40 3.01 -19.53
N LEU A 197 -11.37 2.68 -20.31
CA LEU A 197 -10.40 3.65 -20.79
C LEU A 197 -10.96 4.41 -21.99
N ILE A 198 -11.47 5.60 -21.74
CA ILE A 198 -11.92 6.51 -22.79
C ILE A 198 -10.71 7.39 -23.17
N ILE A 199 -10.20 7.19 -24.38
CA ILE A 199 -9.16 8.03 -24.97
C ILE A 199 -9.84 9.06 -25.85
N ASN A 200 -9.73 10.33 -25.48
CA ASN A 200 -10.27 11.44 -26.25
C ASN A 200 -9.11 12.23 -26.88
N GLU A 201 -9.16 12.43 -28.19
CA GLU A 201 -8.29 13.35 -28.87
C GLU A 201 -8.66 14.78 -28.46
N VAL A 202 -7.71 15.53 -27.91
CA VAL A 202 -7.89 16.92 -27.45
C VAL A 202 -7.59 17.91 -28.59
N GLU A 203 -6.50 17.66 -29.30
CA GLU A 203 -6.06 18.35 -30.50
C GLU A 203 -5.38 17.35 -31.43
N ASN A 204 -5.08 17.72 -32.68
CA ASN A 204 -4.46 16.83 -33.67
C ASN A 204 -3.30 15.99 -33.06
N ASN A 205 -3.54 14.69 -32.85
CA ASN A 205 -2.64 13.71 -32.24
C ASN A 205 -2.23 13.98 -30.76
N LEU A 206 -3.01 14.77 -30.02
CA LEU A 206 -2.87 14.92 -28.58
C LEU A 206 -4.04 14.19 -27.88
N PHE A 207 -3.73 13.16 -27.07
CA PHE A 207 -4.69 12.29 -26.39
C PHE A 207 -4.63 12.43 -24.87
#